data_cc963491a25c47446aef706e8cc2977c
#
_entry.id   cc963491a25c47446aef706e8cc2977c
#
_cell.length_a   1.000
_cell.length_b   1.000
_cell.length_c   1.000
_cell.angle_alpha   90.00
_cell.angle_beta   90.00
_cell.angle_gamma   90.00
#
_symmetry.space_group_name_H-M   'P 1'
#
loop_
_entity.id
_entity.type
_entity.pdbx_description
1 polymer ?
#
loop_
_entity_poly.entity_id
_entity_poly.type
_entity_poly.pdbx_seq_one_letter_code
_entity_poly.pdbx_strand_id
1 'polypeptide(L)'
;MTPSSNCIDLIKSQEGCVLHPYPDQAGIPTIGYGTIRYPGGAHVTMQDSVITQQQAENYLFNDLQDTVIAVNAMIPEGLSQNQFDALVDFAYNAGTGALHGSTLLKLIRADPKDQGITAAFELWDKIHVDGRLEVSDGLLKRRKAEAALYFA
;
A
#
# COMPACT_ATOMS: atom_id res chain seq x y z
N MET A 1 10.53 5.48 11.12
CA MET A 1 10.87 5.93 9.74
C MET A 1 9.65 6.58 9.10
N THR A 2 9.84 7.40 8.05
CA THR A 2 8.76 8.02 7.27
C THR A 2 8.90 7.59 5.81
N PRO A 3 7.80 7.47 5.03
CA PRO A 3 7.88 7.13 3.61
C PRO A 3 8.70 8.16 2.82
N SER A 4 9.52 7.68 1.91
CA SER A 4 10.25 8.54 0.97
C SER A 4 9.41 8.83 -0.29
N SER A 5 9.96 9.66 -1.19
CA SER A 5 9.34 9.87 -2.51
C SER A 5 9.18 8.57 -3.29
N ASN A 6 10.12 7.61 -3.16
CA ASN A 6 10.03 6.32 -3.85
C ASN A 6 8.79 5.52 -3.42
N CYS A 7 8.46 5.53 -2.13
CA CYS A 7 7.23 4.90 -1.62
C CYS A 7 5.99 5.57 -2.22
N ILE A 8 5.93 6.89 -2.16
CA ILE A 8 4.78 7.66 -2.67
C ILE A 8 4.60 7.44 -4.17
N ASP A 9 5.69 7.48 -4.94
CA ASP A 9 5.65 7.27 -6.38
C ASP A 9 5.23 5.84 -6.74
N LEU A 10 5.69 4.84 -5.98
CA LEU A 10 5.25 3.45 -6.14
C LEU A 10 3.74 3.34 -5.93
N ILE A 11 3.21 3.83 -4.81
CA ILE A 11 1.77 3.81 -4.51
C ILE A 11 0.98 4.54 -5.60
N LYS A 12 1.38 5.76 -5.99
CA LYS A 12 0.73 6.54 -7.03
C LYS A 12 0.67 5.80 -8.37
N SER A 13 1.72 5.06 -8.72
CA SER A 13 1.77 4.26 -9.95
C SER A 13 0.80 3.09 -9.96
N GLN A 14 0.41 2.60 -8.78
CA GLN A 14 -0.48 1.45 -8.61
C GLN A 14 -1.96 1.86 -8.43
N GLU A 15 -2.22 2.93 -7.70
CA GLU A 15 -3.61 3.31 -7.32
C GLU A 15 -4.33 4.12 -8.40
N GLY A 16 -3.61 4.84 -9.26
CA GLY A 16 -4.21 5.83 -10.16
C GLY A 16 -4.76 7.04 -9.38
N CYS A 17 -5.15 8.11 -10.10
CA CYS A 17 -5.67 9.32 -9.47
C CYS A 17 -6.92 9.81 -10.18
N VAL A 18 -8.01 10.02 -9.44
CA VAL A 18 -9.26 10.58 -9.94
C VAL A 18 -9.61 11.81 -9.11
N LEU A 19 -9.64 12.98 -9.74
CA LEU A 19 -9.80 14.26 -9.04
C LEU A 19 -11.26 14.64 -8.72
N HIS A 20 -12.22 13.86 -9.15
CA HIS A 20 -13.62 14.02 -8.81
C HIS A 20 -14.12 12.79 -8.04
N PRO A 21 -15.17 12.93 -7.21
CA PRO A 21 -15.75 11.77 -6.53
C PRO A 21 -16.25 10.70 -7.53
N TYR A 22 -15.98 9.45 -7.22
CA TYR A 22 -16.47 8.29 -7.98
C TYR A 22 -16.78 7.14 -7.02
N PRO A 23 -17.71 6.24 -7.38
CA PRO A 23 -17.93 5.03 -6.59
C PRO A 23 -16.81 4.02 -6.89
N ASP A 24 -16.22 3.43 -5.86
CA ASP A 24 -15.32 2.29 -6.02
C ASP A 24 -16.08 1.01 -6.40
N GLN A 25 -15.41 -0.13 -6.48
CA GLN A 25 -16.01 -1.42 -6.82
C GLN A 25 -17.10 -1.86 -5.82
N ALA A 26 -17.05 -1.39 -4.57
CA ALA A 26 -18.07 -1.63 -3.55
C ALA A 26 -19.16 -0.53 -3.52
N GLY A 27 -19.09 0.47 -4.39
CA GLY A 27 -20.00 1.60 -4.42
C GLY A 27 -19.70 2.69 -3.40
N ILE A 28 -18.53 2.66 -2.75
CA ILE A 28 -18.12 3.64 -1.75
C ILE A 28 -17.59 4.90 -2.45
N PRO A 29 -18.12 6.11 -2.12
CA PRO A 29 -17.58 7.35 -2.67
C PRO A 29 -16.10 7.52 -2.34
N THR A 30 -15.30 7.70 -3.37
CA THR A 30 -13.83 7.71 -3.34
C THR A 30 -13.30 8.86 -4.17
N ILE A 31 -12.14 9.43 -3.83
CA ILE A 31 -11.52 10.52 -4.55
C ILE A 31 -9.98 10.40 -4.48
N GLY A 32 -9.27 11.02 -5.41
CA GLY A 32 -7.80 11.05 -5.42
C GLY A 32 -7.20 9.68 -5.68
N TYR A 33 -6.33 9.23 -4.81
CA TYR A 33 -5.63 7.94 -4.84
C TYR A 33 -6.32 6.87 -3.98
N GLY A 34 -7.64 6.86 -3.94
CA GLY A 34 -8.39 5.89 -3.15
C GLY A 34 -8.87 6.42 -1.79
N THR A 35 -8.81 7.72 -1.56
CA THR A 35 -9.29 8.35 -0.32
C THR A 35 -10.80 8.24 -0.20
N ILE A 36 -11.29 7.68 0.91
CA ILE A 36 -12.71 7.56 1.27
C ILE A 36 -13.09 8.47 2.45
N ARG A 37 -12.08 8.98 3.17
CA ARG A 37 -12.21 9.96 4.24
C ARG A 37 -11.18 11.06 4.09
N TYR A 38 -11.63 12.30 4.24
CA TYR A 38 -10.74 13.44 4.29
C TYR A 38 -9.94 13.49 5.60
N PRO A 39 -8.79 14.19 5.62
CA PRO A 39 -8.18 14.61 6.88
C PRO A 39 -9.22 15.33 7.76
N GLY A 40 -9.35 14.89 9.01
CA GLY A 40 -10.42 15.37 9.90
C GLY A 40 -11.62 14.44 10.03
N GLY A 41 -11.71 13.38 9.22
CA GLY A 41 -12.61 12.25 9.40
C GLY A 41 -13.94 12.31 8.63
N ALA A 42 -14.25 13.40 7.91
CA ALA A 42 -15.44 13.47 7.09
C ALA A 42 -15.36 12.49 5.91
N HIS A 43 -16.44 11.77 5.64
CA HIS A 43 -16.51 10.87 4.48
C HIS A 43 -16.58 11.65 3.16
N VAL A 44 -15.93 11.11 2.12
CA VAL A 44 -16.14 11.55 0.74
C VAL A 44 -17.59 11.28 0.36
N THR A 45 -18.22 12.24 -0.34
CA THR A 45 -19.55 12.10 -0.91
C THR A 45 -19.53 12.33 -2.42
N MET A 46 -20.52 11.81 -3.13
CA MET A 46 -20.63 11.98 -4.59
C MET A 46 -20.93 13.42 -5.01
N GLN A 47 -21.29 14.29 -4.07
CA GLN A 47 -21.59 15.71 -4.27
C GLN A 47 -20.38 16.62 -4.00
N ASP A 48 -19.25 16.06 -3.56
CA ASP A 48 -18.06 16.85 -3.26
C ASP A 48 -17.44 17.45 -4.54
N SER A 49 -16.79 18.57 -4.37
CA SER A 49 -16.13 19.28 -5.48
C SER A 49 -14.89 18.55 -5.99
N VAL A 50 -14.50 18.83 -7.22
CA VAL A 50 -13.22 18.44 -7.80
C VAL A 50 -12.08 18.97 -6.93
N ILE A 51 -11.05 18.14 -6.72
CA ILE A 51 -9.85 18.49 -5.98
C ILE A 51 -8.66 18.71 -6.92
N THR A 52 -7.62 19.36 -6.41
CA THR A 52 -6.34 19.48 -7.13
C THR A 52 -5.48 18.24 -6.96
N GLN A 53 -4.49 18.07 -7.85
CA GLN A 53 -3.47 17.02 -7.74
C GLN A 53 -2.76 17.09 -6.37
N GLN A 54 -2.41 18.30 -5.92
CA GLN A 54 -1.75 18.48 -4.62
C GLN A 54 -2.64 18.06 -3.44
N GLN A 55 -3.94 18.32 -3.52
CA GLN A 55 -4.89 17.85 -2.49
C GLN A 55 -4.98 16.34 -2.48
N ALA A 56 -5.01 15.68 -3.66
CA ALA A 56 -5.01 14.23 -3.74
C ALA A 56 -3.76 13.61 -3.10
N GLU A 57 -2.59 14.20 -3.32
CA GLU A 57 -1.33 13.77 -2.70
C GLU A 57 -1.33 13.98 -1.17
N ASN A 58 -1.85 15.10 -0.71
CA ASN A 58 -1.98 15.36 0.73
C ASN A 58 -2.93 14.35 1.40
N TYR A 59 -4.01 13.98 0.73
CA TYR A 59 -4.94 12.97 1.23
C TYR A 59 -4.29 11.58 1.27
N LEU A 60 -3.59 11.18 0.23
CA LEU A 60 -2.82 9.94 0.22
C LEU A 60 -1.82 9.90 1.38
N PHE A 61 -1.09 10.99 1.60
CA PHE A 61 -0.13 11.07 2.71
C PHE A 61 -0.82 10.92 4.08
N ASN A 62 -2.00 11.51 4.25
CA ASN A 62 -2.81 11.32 5.45
C ASN A 62 -3.28 9.87 5.61
N ASP A 63 -3.75 9.24 4.53
CA ASP A 63 -4.26 7.87 4.56
C ASP A 63 -3.16 6.85 4.90
N LEU A 64 -1.90 7.17 4.61
CA LEU A 64 -0.75 6.33 4.93
C LEU A 64 -0.35 6.36 6.42
N GLN A 65 -0.79 7.35 7.21
CA GLN A 65 -0.28 7.55 8.57
C GLN A 65 -0.45 6.33 9.48
N ASP A 66 -1.62 5.73 9.50
CA ASP A 66 -1.87 4.54 10.32
C ASP A 66 -1.04 3.34 9.86
N THR A 67 -0.87 3.18 8.55
CA THR A 67 -0.01 2.14 7.97
C THR A 67 1.45 2.35 8.37
N VAL A 68 1.94 3.58 8.29
CA VAL A 68 3.32 3.96 8.68
C VAL A 68 3.58 3.67 10.15
N ILE A 69 2.65 4.02 11.03
CA ILE A 69 2.74 3.74 12.47
C ILE A 69 2.80 2.22 12.69
N ALA A 70 1.91 1.47 12.06
CA ALA A 70 1.86 0.03 12.22
C ALA A 70 3.13 -0.66 11.68
N VAL A 71 3.63 -0.27 10.51
CA VAL A 71 4.87 -0.84 9.93
C VAL A 71 6.06 -0.56 10.84
N ASN A 72 6.23 0.69 11.32
CA ASN A 72 7.30 1.02 12.26
C ASN A 72 7.28 0.17 13.54
N ALA A 73 6.09 -0.19 14.03
CA ALA A 73 5.96 -1.04 15.22
C ALA A 73 6.29 -2.53 14.96
N MET A 74 6.29 -2.96 13.70
CA MET A 74 6.47 -4.37 13.34
C MET A 74 7.88 -4.74 12.89
N ILE A 75 8.58 -3.79 12.25
CA ILE A 75 9.86 -4.06 11.59
C ILE A 75 11.02 -4.08 12.58
N PRO A 76 12.11 -4.85 12.29
CA PRO A 76 13.34 -4.75 13.08
C PRO A 76 14.05 -3.42 12.83
N GLU A 77 14.90 -3.06 13.77
CA GLU A 77 15.80 -1.92 13.60
C GLU A 77 16.84 -2.18 12.48
N GLY A 78 17.31 -1.11 11.84
CA GLY A 78 18.39 -1.18 10.86
C GLY A 78 17.96 -1.49 9.42
N LEU A 79 16.66 -1.50 9.11
CA LEU A 79 16.22 -1.56 7.72
C LEU A 79 16.62 -0.30 6.96
N SER A 80 16.93 -0.46 5.67
CA SER A 80 17.14 0.67 4.76
C SER A 80 15.83 1.41 4.48
N GLN A 81 15.92 2.62 3.94
CA GLN A 81 14.74 3.38 3.52
C GLN A 81 13.91 2.63 2.48
N ASN A 82 14.57 2.02 1.48
CA ASN A 82 13.88 1.26 0.43
C ASN A 82 13.17 0.02 0.98
N GLN A 83 13.76 -0.66 1.96
CA GLN A 83 13.12 -1.79 2.64
C GLN A 83 11.86 -1.34 3.39
N PHE A 84 11.94 -0.24 4.11
CA PHE A 84 10.78 0.36 4.79
C PHE A 84 9.68 0.75 3.79
N ASP A 85 10.04 1.45 2.72
CA ASP A 85 9.12 1.95 1.71
C ASP A 85 8.35 0.81 1.02
N ALA A 86 9.04 -0.28 0.68
CA ALA A 86 8.40 -1.47 0.11
C ALA A 86 7.39 -2.11 1.07
N LEU A 87 7.68 -2.14 2.37
CA LEU A 87 6.78 -2.68 3.39
C LEU A 87 5.59 -1.77 3.65
N VAL A 88 5.75 -0.46 3.52
CA VAL A 88 4.63 0.49 3.61
C VAL A 88 3.68 0.30 2.42
N ASP A 89 4.17 0.19 1.18
CA ASP A 89 3.32 -0.08 0.02
C ASP A 89 2.59 -1.42 0.16
N PHE A 90 3.30 -2.47 0.56
CA PHE A 90 2.70 -3.78 0.82
C PHE A 90 1.58 -3.70 1.87
N ALA A 91 1.85 -3.09 3.03
CA ALA A 91 0.89 -3.00 4.12
C ALA A 91 -0.30 -2.09 3.79
N TYR A 92 -0.09 -1.05 3.00
CA TYR A 92 -1.15 -0.18 2.50
C TYR A 92 -2.12 -0.93 1.58
N ASN A 93 -1.60 -1.78 0.70
CA ASN A 93 -2.40 -2.56 -0.24
C ASN A 93 -3.01 -3.83 0.38
N ALA A 94 -2.19 -4.65 1.04
CA ALA A 94 -2.61 -5.96 1.57
C ALA A 94 -3.24 -5.86 2.97
N GLY A 95 -2.97 -4.79 3.68
CA GLY A 95 -3.38 -4.58 5.07
C GLY A 95 -2.25 -4.82 6.08
N THR A 96 -2.23 -4.04 7.14
CA THR A 96 -1.24 -4.15 8.23
C THR A 96 -1.33 -5.50 8.98
N GLY A 97 -2.55 -6.05 9.12
CA GLY A 97 -2.76 -7.38 9.69
C GLY A 97 -2.19 -8.51 8.82
N ALA A 98 -2.27 -8.36 7.49
CA ALA A 98 -1.66 -9.29 6.54
C ALA A 98 -0.13 -9.30 6.69
N LEU A 99 0.50 -8.12 6.74
CA LEU A 99 1.94 -8.02 6.99
C LEU A 99 2.34 -8.66 8.32
N HIS A 100 1.60 -8.36 9.41
CA HIS A 100 1.89 -8.87 10.75
C HIS A 100 1.96 -10.40 10.81
N GLY A 101 1.03 -11.09 10.15
CA GLY A 101 0.93 -12.56 10.13
C GLY A 101 1.76 -13.24 9.04
N SER A 102 2.43 -12.49 8.17
CA SER A 102 3.06 -13.00 6.95
C SER A 102 4.37 -13.76 7.18
N THR A 103 4.66 -14.69 6.27
CA THR A 103 6.00 -15.27 6.14
C THR A 103 7.03 -14.20 5.74
N LEU A 104 6.62 -13.21 4.97
CA LEU A 104 7.44 -12.07 4.59
C LEU A 104 8.06 -11.38 5.83
N LEU A 105 7.24 -10.98 6.79
CA LEU A 105 7.74 -10.31 8.00
C LEU A 105 8.61 -11.24 8.86
N LYS A 106 8.31 -12.56 8.91
CA LYS A 106 9.13 -13.54 9.62
C LYS A 106 10.54 -13.65 9.03
N LEU A 107 10.66 -13.70 7.70
CA LEU A 107 11.95 -13.74 7.01
C LEU A 107 12.73 -12.46 7.27
N ILE A 108 12.11 -11.30 7.13
CA ILE A 108 12.75 -9.99 7.36
C ILE A 108 13.27 -9.86 8.78
N ARG A 109 12.54 -10.35 9.77
CA ARG A 109 12.98 -10.33 11.18
C ARG A 109 14.15 -11.29 11.46
N ALA A 110 14.24 -12.39 10.72
CA ALA A 110 15.32 -13.36 10.85
C ALA A 110 16.60 -12.87 10.13
N ASP A 111 16.46 -12.45 8.89
CA ASP A 111 17.53 -11.86 8.06
C ASP A 111 16.93 -10.94 6.99
N PRO A 112 17.10 -9.62 7.09
CA PRO A 112 16.61 -8.67 6.09
C PRO A 112 17.22 -8.81 4.68
N LYS A 113 18.24 -9.66 4.52
CA LYS A 113 18.90 -9.95 3.24
C LYS A 113 18.55 -11.32 2.67
N ASP A 114 17.66 -12.07 3.32
CA ASP A 114 17.24 -13.38 2.87
C ASP A 114 16.64 -13.32 1.45
N GLN A 115 17.14 -14.15 0.55
CA GLN A 115 16.69 -14.20 -0.85
C GLN A 115 15.25 -14.72 -0.99
N GLY A 116 14.74 -15.43 0.00
CA GLY A 116 13.34 -15.88 0.05
C GLY A 116 12.32 -14.74 0.21
N ILE A 117 12.76 -13.54 0.59
CA ILE A 117 11.90 -12.36 0.75
C ILE A 117 11.18 -12.01 -0.56
N THR A 118 11.87 -12.11 -1.71
CA THR A 118 11.24 -11.86 -3.03
C THR A 118 10.04 -12.78 -3.25
N ALA A 119 10.23 -14.08 -3.07
CA ALA A 119 9.14 -15.05 -3.22
C ALA A 119 8.03 -14.84 -2.17
N ALA A 120 8.39 -14.40 -0.96
CA ALA A 120 7.42 -14.11 0.09
C ALA A 120 6.52 -12.90 -0.23
N PHE A 121 7.02 -11.88 -0.92
CA PHE A 121 6.18 -10.83 -1.50
C PHE A 121 5.22 -11.41 -2.55
N GLU A 122 5.73 -12.18 -3.49
CA GLU A 122 4.96 -12.69 -4.63
C GLU A 122 3.83 -13.66 -4.23
N LEU A 123 3.86 -14.27 -3.05
CA LEU A 123 2.76 -15.09 -2.52
C LEU A 123 1.44 -14.31 -2.32
N TRP A 124 1.50 -12.98 -2.29
CA TRP A 124 0.34 -12.10 -2.08
C TRP A 124 -0.22 -11.57 -3.40
N ASP A 125 -0.34 -12.44 -4.39
CA ASP A 125 -0.78 -12.16 -5.76
C ASP A 125 -2.23 -12.59 -6.06
N LYS A 126 -3.00 -13.04 -5.06
CA LYS A 126 -4.30 -13.67 -5.28
C LYS A 126 -5.47 -12.79 -4.87
N ILE A 127 -6.54 -12.91 -5.64
CA ILE A 127 -7.87 -12.34 -5.36
C ILE A 127 -8.91 -13.46 -5.29
N HIS A 128 -10.05 -13.18 -4.66
CA HIS A 128 -11.20 -14.07 -4.72
C HIS A 128 -12.09 -13.70 -5.90
N VAL A 129 -12.30 -14.66 -6.80
CA VAL A 129 -13.24 -14.57 -7.91
C VAL A 129 -14.25 -15.71 -7.76
N ASP A 130 -15.53 -15.39 -7.59
CA ASP A 130 -16.61 -16.36 -7.41
C ASP A 130 -16.31 -17.43 -6.34
N GLY A 131 -15.68 -17.01 -5.22
CA GLY A 131 -15.31 -17.88 -4.11
C GLY A 131 -14.03 -18.72 -4.33
N ARG A 132 -13.31 -18.52 -5.44
CA ARG A 132 -12.04 -19.18 -5.74
C ARG A 132 -10.90 -18.20 -5.66
N LEU A 133 -9.73 -18.68 -5.22
CA LEU A 133 -8.49 -17.91 -5.27
C LEU A 133 -7.89 -17.99 -6.67
N GLU A 134 -7.73 -16.84 -7.32
CA GLU A 134 -7.10 -16.71 -8.64
C GLU A 134 -5.93 -15.75 -8.56
N VAL A 135 -4.90 -15.99 -9.39
CA VAL A 135 -3.76 -15.08 -9.51
C VAL A 135 -4.21 -13.81 -10.23
N SER A 136 -3.87 -12.67 -9.65
CA SER A 136 -4.06 -11.34 -10.25
C SER A 136 -2.73 -10.85 -10.82
N ASP A 137 -2.66 -10.67 -12.13
CA ASP A 137 -1.47 -10.12 -12.80
C ASP A 137 -1.10 -8.74 -12.25
N GLY A 138 -2.11 -7.93 -11.91
CA GLY A 138 -1.90 -6.61 -11.30
C GLY A 138 -1.24 -6.70 -9.93
N LEU A 139 -1.74 -7.59 -9.05
CA LEU A 139 -1.13 -7.81 -7.74
C LEU A 139 0.27 -8.42 -7.87
N LEU A 140 0.47 -9.39 -8.73
CA LEU A 140 1.81 -9.97 -8.97
C LEU A 140 2.80 -8.91 -9.43
N LYS A 141 2.39 -8.01 -10.36
CA LYS A 141 3.22 -6.90 -10.80
C LYS A 141 3.58 -5.96 -9.65
N ARG A 142 2.61 -5.64 -8.78
CA ARG A 142 2.84 -4.81 -7.58
C ARG A 142 3.82 -5.48 -6.62
N ARG A 143 3.62 -6.75 -6.29
CA ARG A 143 4.54 -7.54 -5.42
C ARG A 143 5.97 -7.57 -5.95
N LYS A 144 6.14 -7.72 -7.27
CA LYS A 144 7.46 -7.67 -7.93
C LYS A 144 8.11 -6.29 -7.83
N ALA A 145 7.33 -5.22 -7.97
CA ALA A 145 7.83 -3.86 -7.82
C ALA A 145 8.26 -3.57 -6.36
N GLU A 146 7.47 -4.03 -5.37
CA GLU A 146 7.83 -3.93 -3.95
C GLU A 146 9.11 -4.71 -3.63
N ALA A 147 9.23 -5.95 -4.11
CA ALA A 147 10.44 -6.75 -3.91
C ALA A 147 11.67 -6.10 -4.57
N ALA A 148 11.52 -5.53 -5.77
CA ALA A 148 12.60 -4.79 -6.44
C ALA A 148 13.03 -3.55 -5.66
N LEU A 149 12.08 -2.78 -5.10
CA LEU A 149 12.38 -1.63 -4.26
C LEU A 149 13.08 -2.08 -2.96
N TYR A 150 12.64 -3.18 -2.36
CA TYR A 150 13.19 -3.71 -1.11
C TYR A 150 14.70 -4.01 -1.22
N PHE A 151 15.15 -4.51 -2.36
CA PHE A 151 16.55 -4.89 -2.62
C PHE A 151 17.36 -3.84 -3.40
N ALA A 152 16.80 -2.66 -3.69
CA ALA A 152 17.46 -1.59 -4.42
C ALA A 152 18.51 -0.80 -3.59
#